data_51d7ecdfe0cebbaaaaf21fb752de31e7
#
_entry.id   51d7ecdfe0cebbaaaaf21fb752de31e7
#
_cell.length_a   1.000
_cell.length_b   1.000
_cell.length_c   1.000
_cell.angle_alpha   90.00
_cell.angle_beta   90.00
_cell.angle_gamma   90.00
#
_symmetry.space_group_name_H-M   'P 1'
#
loop_
_entity.id
_entity.type
_entity.pdbx_description
1 polymer ?
#
loop_
_entity_poly.entity_id
_entity_poly.type
_entity_poly.pdbx_seq_one_letter_code
_entity_poly.pdbx_strand_id
1 'polypeptide(L)'
;MEPNQIIELFYFFEDSFIGQYIRGSTWLFPVIESFHLIGLAVLGGSVVIGDFRLMGLILKREKIGYVIKQTRTWFKFGFFLLVSTGVPLFLSEAVKCFYSRAFWIKMICLVIGIAFTFLVRNPLVLKNQDGKLIPLLGFSSFLLWTIVAASGRWIGFS
;
A
#
# COMPACT_ATOMS: atom_id res chain seq x y z
N MET A 1 25.40 -9.54 -2.93
CA MET A 1 24.67 -10.59 -3.66
C MET A 1 24.87 -10.35 -5.14
N GLU A 2 25.34 -11.34 -5.88
CA GLU A 2 25.43 -11.28 -7.33
C GLU A 2 24.03 -11.13 -7.94
N PRO A 3 23.84 -10.36 -9.02
CA PRO A 3 22.52 -10.19 -9.67
C PRO A 3 21.85 -11.52 -10.00
N ASN A 4 22.65 -12.54 -10.30
CA ASN A 4 22.18 -13.89 -10.62
C ASN A 4 21.52 -14.59 -9.43
N GLN A 5 21.99 -14.37 -8.20
CA GLN A 5 21.43 -14.99 -7.00
C GLN A 5 20.05 -14.41 -6.64
N ILE A 6 19.84 -13.13 -6.93
CA ILE A 6 18.54 -12.47 -6.64
C ILE A 6 17.47 -12.99 -7.60
N ILE A 7 17.77 -13.13 -8.88
CA ILE A 7 16.80 -13.61 -9.85
C ILE A 7 16.45 -15.09 -9.61
N GLU A 8 17.42 -15.93 -9.20
CA GLU A 8 17.16 -17.32 -8.82
C GLU A 8 16.16 -17.43 -7.67
N LEU A 9 16.22 -16.50 -6.70
CA LEU A 9 15.24 -16.43 -5.61
C LEU A 9 13.84 -16.13 -6.12
N PHE A 10 13.70 -15.25 -7.13
CA PHE A 10 12.39 -14.94 -7.74
C PHE A 10 11.85 -16.13 -8.54
N TYR A 11 12.69 -16.88 -9.24
CA TYR A 11 12.29 -18.15 -9.87
C TYR A 11 11.83 -19.17 -8.81
N PHE A 12 12.54 -19.31 -7.71
CA PHE A 12 12.13 -20.18 -6.61
C PHE A 12 10.76 -19.80 -6.04
N PHE A 13 10.47 -18.50 -5.87
CA PHE A 13 9.16 -18.04 -5.42
C PHE A 13 8.05 -18.31 -6.44
N GLU A 14 8.34 -18.09 -7.72
CA GLU A 14 7.38 -18.31 -8.80
C GLU A 14 7.08 -19.79 -9.01
N ASP A 15 8.06 -20.67 -8.82
CA ASP A 15 7.92 -22.13 -8.91
C ASP A 15 7.35 -22.77 -7.64
N SER A 16 7.00 -21.97 -6.63
CA SER A 16 6.31 -22.46 -5.43
C SER A 16 4.96 -23.09 -5.78
N PHE A 17 4.53 -24.05 -4.97
CA PHE A 17 3.23 -24.73 -5.15
C PHE A 17 2.06 -23.71 -5.29
N ILE A 18 2.06 -22.65 -4.48
CA ILE A 18 1.02 -21.60 -4.53
C ILE A 18 1.10 -20.82 -5.85
N GLY A 19 2.30 -20.42 -6.29
CA GLY A 19 2.51 -19.69 -7.54
C GLY A 19 2.03 -20.49 -8.75
N GLN A 20 2.42 -21.75 -8.84
CA GLN A 20 2.01 -22.65 -9.91
C GLN A 20 0.50 -22.92 -9.90
N TYR A 21 -0.09 -23.14 -8.73
CA TYR A 21 -1.52 -23.39 -8.59
C TYR A 21 -2.37 -22.20 -9.03
N ILE A 22 -1.96 -20.97 -8.69
CA ILE A 22 -2.66 -19.75 -9.09
C ILE A 22 -2.53 -19.54 -10.60
N ARG A 23 -1.34 -19.71 -11.18
CA ARG A 23 -1.12 -19.59 -12.65
C ARG A 23 -1.87 -20.63 -13.45
N GLY A 24 -1.99 -21.84 -12.93
CA GLY A 24 -2.74 -22.94 -13.59
C GLY A 24 -4.25 -22.75 -13.57
N SER A 25 -4.77 -21.81 -12.81
CA SER A 25 -6.20 -21.55 -12.66
C SER A 25 -6.62 -20.27 -13.39
N THR A 26 -7.57 -20.36 -14.30
CA THR A 26 -8.13 -19.21 -15.02
C THR A 26 -8.93 -18.26 -14.13
N TRP A 27 -9.39 -18.72 -12.95
CA TRP A 27 -10.27 -17.96 -12.06
C TRP A 27 -9.58 -17.43 -10.79
N LEU A 28 -8.58 -18.14 -10.27
CA LEU A 28 -7.96 -17.78 -8.98
C LEU A 28 -7.25 -16.43 -9.03
N PHE A 29 -6.47 -16.17 -10.06
CA PHE A 29 -5.75 -14.92 -10.19
C PHE A 29 -6.71 -13.70 -10.22
N PRO A 30 -7.75 -13.64 -11.09
CA PRO A 30 -8.71 -12.54 -11.09
C PRO A 30 -9.49 -12.38 -9.78
N VAL A 31 -9.82 -13.48 -9.10
CA VAL A 31 -10.52 -13.43 -7.82
C VAL A 31 -9.63 -12.82 -6.74
N ILE A 32 -8.38 -13.28 -6.61
CA ILE A 32 -7.43 -12.72 -5.63
C ILE A 32 -7.15 -11.25 -5.94
N GLU A 33 -6.98 -10.89 -7.22
CA GLU A 33 -6.80 -9.52 -7.67
C GLU A 33 -8.00 -8.64 -7.29
N SER A 34 -9.23 -9.14 -7.44
CA SER A 34 -10.45 -8.42 -7.04
C SER A 34 -10.44 -8.08 -5.55
N PHE A 35 -10.09 -9.04 -4.68
CA PHE A 35 -9.92 -8.78 -3.24
C PHE A 35 -8.78 -7.81 -2.94
N HIS A 36 -7.69 -7.88 -3.72
CA HIS A 36 -6.58 -6.93 -3.61
C HIS A 36 -7.03 -5.50 -3.93
N LEU A 37 -7.86 -5.33 -4.96
CA LEU A 37 -8.44 -4.02 -5.31
C LEU A 37 -9.39 -3.50 -4.23
N ILE A 38 -10.19 -4.37 -3.59
CA ILE A 38 -11.02 -4.00 -2.44
C ILE A 38 -10.13 -3.52 -1.29
N GLY A 39 -9.06 -4.25 -0.99
CA GLY A 39 -8.06 -3.84 0.01
C GLY A 39 -7.46 -2.47 -0.29
N LEU A 40 -7.14 -2.22 -1.56
CA LEU A 40 -6.61 -0.92 -2.02
C LEU A 40 -7.64 0.20 -1.84
N ALA A 41 -8.91 -0.06 -2.15
CA ALA A 41 -9.98 0.92 -1.95
C ALA A 41 -10.17 1.27 -0.46
N VAL A 42 -10.15 0.27 0.42
CA VAL A 42 -10.30 0.48 1.87
C VAL A 42 -9.09 1.23 2.45
N LEU A 43 -7.87 0.81 2.13
CA LEU A 43 -6.66 1.48 2.58
C LEU A 43 -6.56 2.88 2.00
N GLY A 44 -6.71 3.03 0.69
CA GLY A 44 -6.63 4.31 -0.01
C GLY A 44 -7.71 5.28 0.47
N GLY A 45 -8.95 4.83 0.64
CA GLY A 45 -10.04 5.62 1.22
C GLY A 45 -9.71 6.12 2.63
N SER A 46 -9.15 5.26 3.48
CA SER A 46 -8.73 5.65 4.83
C SER A 46 -7.62 6.71 4.83
N VAL A 47 -6.66 6.59 3.91
CA VAL A 47 -5.58 7.58 3.71
C VAL A 47 -6.17 8.91 3.23
N VAL A 48 -6.98 8.88 2.17
CA VAL A 48 -7.59 10.10 1.60
C VAL A 48 -8.41 10.84 2.65
N ILE A 49 -9.29 10.15 3.39
CA ILE A 49 -10.10 10.78 4.43
C ILE A 49 -9.22 11.38 5.53
N GLY A 50 -8.21 10.63 5.99
CA GLY A 50 -7.29 11.11 7.02
C GLY A 50 -6.49 12.32 6.56
N ASP A 51 -5.86 12.25 5.39
CA ASP A 51 -4.99 13.29 4.87
C ASP A 51 -5.74 14.56 4.47
N PHE A 52 -6.93 14.42 3.86
CA PHE A 52 -7.79 15.56 3.53
C PHE A 52 -8.32 16.24 4.79
N ARG A 53 -8.55 15.49 5.88
CA ARG A 53 -8.86 16.10 7.18
C ARG A 53 -7.67 16.88 7.73
N LEU A 54 -6.45 16.35 7.61
CA LEU A 54 -5.23 17.06 8.03
C LEU A 54 -4.99 18.33 7.22
N MET A 55 -5.27 18.31 5.92
CA MET A 55 -5.20 19.49 5.04
C MET A 55 -6.35 20.48 5.28
N GLY A 56 -7.33 20.14 6.13
CA GLY A 56 -8.51 21.00 6.38
C GLY A 56 -9.49 21.08 5.22
N LEU A 57 -9.48 20.13 4.28
CA LEU A 57 -10.36 20.11 3.12
C LEU A 57 -11.75 19.55 3.46
N ILE A 58 -11.80 18.47 4.26
CA ILE A 58 -13.04 17.78 4.65
C ILE A 58 -13.17 17.65 6.17
N LEU A 59 -14.37 17.30 6.64
CA LEU A 59 -14.68 17.00 8.05
C LEU A 59 -14.18 18.07 9.03
N LYS A 60 -14.28 19.34 8.66
CA LYS A 60 -13.75 20.47 9.46
C LYS A 60 -14.33 20.57 10.86
N ARG A 61 -15.56 20.06 11.06
CA ARG A 61 -16.24 20.06 12.37
C ARG A 61 -15.75 18.96 13.32
N GLU A 62 -15.13 17.91 12.77
CA GLU A 62 -14.66 16.78 13.55
C GLU A 62 -13.26 17.03 14.11
N LYS A 63 -12.98 16.51 15.31
CA LYS A 63 -11.63 16.59 15.90
C LYS A 63 -10.65 15.76 15.07
N ILE A 64 -9.49 16.34 14.74
CA ILE A 64 -8.44 15.67 13.96
C ILE A 64 -8.08 14.32 14.56
N GLY A 65 -7.83 14.28 15.89
CA GLY A 65 -7.46 13.05 16.57
C GLY A 65 -8.52 11.95 16.50
N TYR A 66 -9.80 12.30 16.46
CA TYR A 66 -10.89 11.34 16.27
C TYR A 66 -10.83 10.72 14.87
N VAL A 67 -10.76 11.55 13.82
CA VAL A 67 -10.70 11.08 12.44
C VAL A 67 -9.48 10.18 12.21
N ILE A 68 -8.30 10.59 12.71
CA ILE A 68 -7.08 9.78 12.57
C ILE A 68 -7.19 8.43 13.30
N LYS A 69 -7.83 8.37 14.46
CA LYS A 69 -8.05 7.09 15.15
C LYS A 69 -8.97 6.17 14.37
N GLN A 70 -10.05 6.70 13.80
CA GLN A 70 -10.99 5.92 12.99
C GLN A 70 -10.35 5.42 11.69
N THR A 71 -9.72 6.31 10.93
CA THR A 71 -9.04 5.94 9.68
C THR A 71 -7.90 4.96 9.89
N ARG A 72 -7.19 5.02 11.04
CA ARG A 72 -6.15 4.04 11.39
C ARG A 72 -6.66 2.61 11.47
N THR A 73 -7.87 2.39 11.95
CA THR A 73 -8.47 1.03 12.03
C THR A 73 -8.74 0.49 10.63
N TRP A 74 -9.35 1.28 9.77
CA TRP A 74 -9.61 0.90 8.38
C TRP A 74 -8.33 0.74 7.57
N PHE A 75 -7.33 1.58 7.81
CA PHE A 75 -6.00 1.42 7.22
C PHE A 75 -5.39 0.05 7.54
N LYS A 76 -5.40 -0.36 8.82
CA LYS A 76 -4.87 -1.66 9.23
C LYS A 76 -5.62 -2.82 8.58
N PHE A 77 -6.95 -2.73 8.52
CA PHE A 77 -7.76 -3.76 7.87
C PHE A 77 -7.45 -3.86 6.36
N GLY A 78 -7.46 -2.72 5.66
CA GLY A 78 -7.09 -2.68 4.24
C GLY A 78 -5.66 -3.16 3.99
N PHE A 79 -4.71 -2.80 4.86
CA PHE A 79 -3.32 -3.26 4.76
C PHE A 79 -3.20 -4.78 4.94
N PHE A 80 -3.89 -5.35 5.93
CA PHE A 80 -3.93 -6.80 6.12
C PHE A 80 -4.48 -7.51 4.88
N LEU A 81 -5.58 -7.01 4.32
CA LEU A 81 -6.17 -7.58 3.10
C LEU A 81 -5.22 -7.47 1.90
N LEU A 82 -4.52 -6.33 1.75
CA LEU A 82 -3.52 -6.13 0.70
C LEU A 82 -2.33 -7.07 0.82
N VAL A 83 -1.83 -7.31 2.01
CA VAL A 83 -0.72 -8.26 2.24
C VAL A 83 -1.18 -9.68 1.96
N SER A 84 -2.34 -10.08 2.51
CA SER A 84 -2.89 -11.45 2.35
C SER A 84 -3.15 -11.81 0.88
N THR A 85 -3.54 -10.85 0.06
CA THR A 85 -3.78 -11.05 -1.37
C THR A 85 -2.55 -10.76 -2.23
N GLY A 86 -1.73 -9.81 -1.83
CA GLY A 86 -0.54 -9.39 -2.56
C GLY A 86 0.57 -10.44 -2.57
N VAL A 87 0.73 -11.20 -1.48
CA VAL A 87 1.70 -12.31 -1.43
C VAL A 87 1.38 -13.40 -2.47
N PRO A 88 0.16 -13.95 -2.54
CA PRO A 88 -0.19 -14.90 -3.59
C PRO A 88 -0.04 -14.35 -5.02
N LEU A 89 -0.44 -13.10 -5.26
CA LEU A 89 -0.25 -12.45 -6.57
C LEU A 89 1.24 -12.31 -6.92
N PHE A 90 2.07 -11.93 -5.95
CA PHE A 90 3.52 -11.87 -6.15
C PHE A 90 4.11 -13.24 -6.48
N LEU A 91 3.73 -14.30 -5.75
CA LEU A 91 4.21 -15.66 -6.01
C LEU A 91 3.81 -16.18 -7.40
N SER A 92 2.68 -15.73 -7.93
CA SER A 92 2.23 -16.15 -9.27
C SER A 92 2.98 -15.47 -10.42
N GLU A 93 3.55 -14.27 -10.22
CA GLU A 93 4.25 -13.47 -11.25
C GLU A 93 5.54 -12.85 -10.71
N ALA A 94 6.30 -13.58 -9.89
CA ALA A 94 7.47 -13.05 -9.20
C ALA A 94 8.57 -12.58 -10.18
N VAL A 95 8.84 -13.33 -11.22
CA VAL A 95 9.84 -12.98 -12.24
C VAL A 95 9.45 -11.70 -13.00
N LYS A 96 8.18 -11.54 -13.36
CA LYS A 96 7.66 -10.32 -13.95
C LYS A 96 7.85 -9.13 -13.00
N CYS A 97 7.57 -9.31 -11.71
CA CYS A 97 7.79 -8.29 -10.68
C CYS A 97 9.27 -7.88 -10.58
N PHE A 98 10.20 -8.83 -10.70
CA PHE A 98 11.63 -8.54 -10.66
C PHE A 98 12.07 -7.56 -11.75
N TYR A 99 11.61 -7.74 -12.98
CA TYR A 99 11.95 -6.87 -14.10
C TYR A 99 11.15 -5.56 -14.13
N SER A 100 10.05 -5.47 -13.37
CA SER A 100 9.22 -4.27 -13.34
C SER A 100 9.82 -3.18 -12.42
N ARG A 101 10.22 -2.05 -13.00
CA ARG A 101 10.66 -0.86 -12.24
C ARG A 101 9.55 -0.34 -11.31
N ALA A 102 8.30 -0.45 -11.76
CA ALA A 102 7.14 -0.02 -10.97
C ALA A 102 6.98 -0.83 -9.69
N PHE A 103 7.29 -2.12 -9.72
CA PHE A 103 7.29 -2.97 -8.53
C PHE A 103 8.29 -2.49 -7.47
N TRP A 104 9.52 -2.19 -7.86
CA TRP A 104 10.55 -1.71 -6.92
C TRP A 104 10.19 -0.34 -6.34
N ILE A 105 9.70 0.59 -7.17
CA ILE A 105 9.20 1.89 -6.70
C ILE A 105 8.08 1.70 -5.68
N LYS A 106 7.09 0.84 -5.99
CA LYS A 106 5.99 0.50 -5.08
C LYS A 106 6.50 -0.03 -3.75
N MET A 107 7.44 -0.99 -3.76
CA MET A 107 7.94 -1.61 -2.53
C MET A 107 8.70 -0.61 -1.65
N ILE A 108 9.57 0.20 -2.24
CA ILE A 108 10.31 1.25 -1.51
C ILE A 108 9.34 2.27 -0.93
N CYS A 109 8.43 2.83 -1.75
CA CYS A 109 7.45 3.81 -1.31
C CYS A 109 6.47 3.25 -0.28
N LEU A 110 6.12 1.95 -0.36
CA LEU A 110 5.27 1.27 0.62
C LEU A 110 5.94 1.24 2.00
N VAL A 111 7.20 0.82 2.08
CA VAL A 111 7.96 0.80 3.34
C VAL A 111 8.08 2.20 3.93
N ILE A 112 8.45 3.19 3.11
CA ILE A 112 8.54 4.60 3.53
C ILE A 112 7.16 5.11 3.98
N GLY A 113 6.09 4.78 3.23
CA GLY A 113 4.71 5.20 3.54
C GLY A 113 4.21 4.67 4.87
N ILE A 114 4.47 3.39 5.16
CA ILE A 114 4.13 2.78 6.45
C ILE A 114 4.93 3.44 7.58
N ALA A 115 6.25 3.54 7.43
CA ALA A 115 7.11 4.17 8.43
C ALA A 115 6.69 5.63 8.66
N PHE A 116 6.49 6.42 7.62
CA PHE A 116 6.03 7.80 7.72
C PHE A 116 4.67 7.91 8.43
N THR A 117 3.71 7.08 8.05
CA THR A 117 2.36 7.11 8.62
C THR A 117 2.35 6.80 10.12
N PHE A 118 3.09 5.75 10.55
CA PHE A 118 3.03 5.27 11.93
C PHE A 118 4.07 5.91 12.84
N LEU A 119 5.25 6.28 12.35
CA LEU A 119 6.34 6.82 13.17
C LEU A 119 6.38 8.35 13.17
N VAL A 120 5.88 9.00 12.10
CA VAL A 120 5.97 10.47 11.97
C VAL A 120 4.60 11.11 12.01
N ARG A 121 3.74 10.85 10.99
CA ARG A 121 2.46 11.53 10.81
C ARG A 121 1.52 11.34 12.01
N ASN A 122 1.18 10.11 12.35
CA ASN A 122 0.19 9.83 13.39
C ASN A 122 0.63 10.29 14.78
N PRO A 123 1.88 10.04 15.26
CA PRO A 123 2.33 10.53 16.55
C PRO A 123 2.35 12.06 16.64
N LEU A 124 2.86 12.75 15.61
CA LEU A 124 2.92 14.21 15.61
C LEU A 124 1.54 14.84 15.63
N VAL A 125 0.61 14.30 14.83
CA VAL A 125 -0.76 14.80 14.78
C VAL A 125 -1.52 14.56 16.08
N LEU A 126 -1.34 13.41 16.71
CA LEU A 126 -2.01 13.12 17.99
C LEU A 126 -1.44 13.92 19.16
N LYS A 127 -0.16 14.30 19.10
CA LYS A 127 0.51 15.10 20.11
C LYS A 127 0.16 16.59 20.01
N ASN A 128 0.03 17.13 18.80
CA ASN A 128 -0.21 18.55 18.55
C ASN A 128 -1.22 18.73 17.42
N GLN A 129 -2.52 18.81 17.76
CA GLN A 129 -3.61 18.87 16.79
C GLN A 129 -3.78 20.23 16.09
N ASP A 130 -3.16 21.29 16.63
CA ASP A 130 -3.25 22.66 16.09
C ASP A 130 -1.92 23.13 15.47
N GLY A 131 -1.01 22.20 15.21
CA GLY A 131 0.30 22.50 14.67
C GLY A 131 0.26 22.99 13.22
N LYS A 132 1.01 24.06 12.90
CA LYS A 132 1.11 24.62 11.54
C LYS A 132 1.62 23.65 10.49
N LEU A 133 2.30 22.57 10.91
CA LEU A 133 2.83 21.53 10.01
C LEU A 133 1.80 20.44 9.65
N ILE A 134 0.63 20.40 10.29
CA ILE A 134 -0.36 19.36 10.08
C ILE A 134 -0.82 19.26 8.61
N PRO A 135 -1.16 20.36 7.91
CA PRO A 135 -1.55 20.27 6.50
C PRO A 135 -0.42 19.74 5.62
N LEU A 136 0.84 20.10 5.92
CA LEU A 136 2.01 19.60 5.18
C LEU A 136 2.21 18.09 5.38
N LEU A 137 2.03 17.59 6.62
CA LEU A 137 2.08 16.15 6.90
C LEU A 137 0.97 15.40 6.14
N GLY A 138 -0.23 15.94 6.07
CA GLY A 138 -1.33 15.37 5.28
C GLY A 138 -1.00 15.34 3.79
N PHE A 139 -0.50 16.43 3.23
CA PHE A 139 -0.12 16.51 1.82
C PHE A 139 1.02 15.54 1.46
N SER A 140 2.07 15.49 2.28
CA SER A 140 3.19 14.55 2.07
C SER A 140 2.75 13.09 2.13
N SER A 141 1.88 12.75 3.08
CA SER A 141 1.29 11.42 3.20
C SER A 141 0.46 11.07 1.97
N PHE A 142 -0.44 11.96 1.56
CA PHE A 142 -1.28 11.77 0.38
C PHE A 142 -0.46 11.54 -0.89
N LEU A 143 0.57 12.38 -1.11
CA LEU A 143 1.46 12.23 -2.28
C LEU A 143 2.17 10.89 -2.28
N LEU A 144 2.72 10.48 -1.14
CA LEU A 144 3.46 9.22 -1.00
C LEU A 144 2.56 8.00 -1.28
N TRP A 145 1.35 7.98 -0.71
CA TRP A 145 0.39 6.89 -0.94
C TRP A 145 -0.18 6.89 -2.37
N THR A 146 -0.28 8.06 -3.00
CA THR A 146 -0.66 8.17 -4.42
C THR A 146 0.41 7.53 -5.31
N ILE A 147 1.71 7.74 -5.01
CA ILE A 147 2.80 7.08 -5.74
C ILE A 147 2.73 5.56 -5.57
N VAL A 148 2.45 5.06 -4.36
CA VAL A 148 2.29 3.61 -4.10
C VAL A 148 1.13 3.04 -4.93
N ALA A 149 -0.01 3.72 -4.97
CA ALA A 149 -1.18 3.28 -5.74
C ALA A 149 -0.93 3.31 -7.25
N ALA A 150 -0.36 4.40 -7.76
CA ALA A 150 -0.03 4.58 -9.17
C ALA A 150 0.99 3.54 -9.66
N SER A 151 2.08 3.34 -8.90
CA SER A 151 3.08 2.32 -9.25
C SER A 151 2.51 0.91 -9.18
N GLY A 152 1.62 0.62 -8.22
CA GLY A 152 0.90 -0.65 -8.15
C GLY A 152 0.04 -0.90 -9.38
N ARG A 153 -0.67 0.11 -9.87
CA ARG A 153 -1.46 0.00 -11.10
C ARG A 153 -0.59 -0.20 -12.35
N TRP A 154 0.58 0.47 -12.37
CA TRP A 154 1.49 0.38 -13.52
C TRP A 154 2.07 -1.02 -13.73
N ILE A 155 2.24 -1.83 -12.68
CA ILE A 155 2.72 -3.22 -12.76
C ILE A 155 1.82 -4.05 -13.71
N GLY A 156 0.50 -3.79 -13.73
CA GLY A 156 -0.42 -4.50 -14.62
C GLY A 156 -0.25 -4.19 -16.11
N PHE A 157 0.52 -3.15 -16.47
CA PHE A 157 0.79 -2.74 -17.86
C PHE A 157 2.24 -2.97 -18.30
N SER A 158 3.11 -3.43 -17.41
CA SER A 158 4.54 -3.67 -17.69
C SER A 158 4.82 -5.14 -18.02
#